data_22c96bd6c196a5e9e3a843ff344fa8ce
#
_entry.id   22c96bd6c196a5e9e3a843ff344fa8ce
#
_cell.length_a   1.000
_cell.length_b   1.000
_cell.length_c   1.000
_cell.angle_alpha   90.00
_cell.angle_beta   90.00
_cell.angle_gamma   90.00
#
_symmetry.space_group_name_H-M   'P 1'
#
loop_
_entity.id
_entity.type
_entity.pdbx_description
1 polymer ?
#
loop_
_entity_poly.entity_id
_entity_poly.type
_entity_poly.pdbx_seq_one_letter_code
_entity_poly.pdbx_strand_id
1 'polypeptide(L)'
;MTEAGPAGTDTDGPVSAGPVSTGSAVATAGALWAVGGVVALLVWAVYRLARISIAAFDQPFAWYHWAALLAIIPFMAWSEGLRGFQLRFSPRVAERAMTIRSQPTLLRVVLAPLYAAGYFEGTRRERLGVYFGTHGILVLIVLVHRLDQPWRGILDAGVVVGLSWGTIATLALSVRAWRS
;
A
#
# COMPACT_ATOMS: atom_id res chain seq x y z
N MET A 1 -78.16 -8.53 -7.95
CA MET A 1 -77.50 -8.01 -9.19
C MET A 1 -76.00 -8.08 -8.91
N THR A 2 -75.44 -9.05 -9.52
CA THR A 2 -74.06 -9.57 -9.34
C THR A 2 -73.10 -8.79 -10.25
N GLU A 3 -71.99 -8.31 -9.77
CA GLU A 3 -70.87 -8.01 -10.66
C GLU A 3 -69.54 -8.47 -10.02
N ALA A 4 -68.94 -9.44 -10.69
CA ALA A 4 -67.68 -9.99 -10.41
C ALA A 4 -66.57 -9.09 -11.01
N GLY A 5 -65.58 -8.63 -10.18
CA GLY A 5 -64.40 -7.96 -10.67
C GLY A 5 -63.34 -8.99 -11.16
N PRO A 6 -62.53 -8.67 -12.15
CA PRO A 6 -61.58 -9.58 -12.75
C PRO A 6 -60.32 -9.75 -11.89
N ALA A 7 -59.85 -10.99 -11.86
CA ALA A 7 -58.60 -11.42 -11.25
C ALA A 7 -57.39 -10.72 -11.91
N GLY A 8 -56.59 -10.07 -11.09
CA GLY A 8 -55.28 -9.57 -11.48
C GLY A 8 -54.28 -10.73 -11.61
N THR A 9 -53.79 -10.95 -12.80
CA THR A 9 -52.70 -11.88 -13.09
C THR A 9 -51.40 -11.22 -12.67
N ASP A 10 -50.84 -11.71 -11.55
CA ASP A 10 -49.45 -11.45 -11.18
C ASP A 10 -48.54 -12.10 -12.24
N THR A 11 -48.00 -11.30 -13.11
CA THR A 11 -46.89 -11.69 -13.97
C THR A 11 -45.61 -11.39 -13.24
N ASP A 12 -45.15 -12.35 -12.45
CA ASP A 12 -43.74 -12.42 -12.01
C ASP A 12 -42.83 -12.61 -13.24
N GLY A 13 -42.47 -11.50 -13.86
CA GLY A 13 -41.40 -11.47 -14.86
C GLY A 13 -40.07 -11.74 -14.18
N PRO A 14 -39.18 -12.52 -14.83
CA PRO A 14 -37.83 -12.76 -14.28
C PRO A 14 -37.14 -11.41 -14.08
N VAL A 15 -36.66 -11.18 -12.83
CA VAL A 15 -35.83 -10.02 -12.51
C VAL A 15 -34.58 -10.10 -13.38
N SER A 16 -34.58 -9.32 -14.45
CA SER A 16 -33.44 -9.15 -15.33
C SER A 16 -32.29 -8.63 -14.48
N ALA A 17 -31.30 -9.46 -14.26
CA ALA A 17 -30.02 -9.01 -13.74
C ALA A 17 -29.45 -8.00 -14.75
N GLY A 18 -29.67 -6.72 -14.48
CA GLY A 18 -29.16 -5.63 -15.29
C GLY A 18 -27.64 -5.78 -15.44
N PRO A 19 -27.05 -5.39 -16.58
CA PRO A 19 -25.60 -5.50 -16.80
C PRO A 19 -24.88 -4.77 -15.66
N VAL A 20 -23.95 -5.48 -15.02
CA VAL A 20 -23.02 -4.89 -14.02
C VAL A 20 -22.44 -3.65 -14.67
N SER A 21 -22.82 -2.47 -14.18
CA SER A 21 -22.51 -1.23 -14.86
C SER A 21 -21.00 -1.14 -15.09
N THR A 22 -20.57 -0.83 -16.30
CA THR A 22 -19.15 -0.67 -16.68
C THR A 22 -18.42 0.23 -15.69
N GLY A 23 -19.10 1.20 -15.08
CA GLY A 23 -18.60 2.06 -14.00
C GLY A 23 -18.18 1.30 -12.74
N SER A 24 -18.90 0.25 -12.34
CA SER A 24 -18.57 -0.56 -11.15
C SER A 24 -17.30 -1.40 -11.38
N ALA A 25 -17.14 -1.96 -12.59
CA ALA A 25 -15.93 -2.72 -12.93
C ALA A 25 -14.68 -1.83 -12.97
N VAL A 26 -14.77 -0.64 -13.56
CA VAL A 26 -13.67 0.33 -13.61
C VAL A 26 -13.31 0.82 -12.21
N ALA A 27 -14.28 1.09 -11.35
CA ALA A 27 -14.07 1.50 -9.96
C ALA A 27 -13.32 0.42 -9.17
N THR A 28 -13.74 -0.83 -9.31
CA THR A 28 -13.10 -1.98 -8.66
C THR A 28 -11.68 -2.20 -9.17
N ALA A 29 -11.48 -2.17 -10.49
CA ALA A 29 -10.15 -2.28 -11.10
C ALA A 29 -9.22 -1.15 -10.64
N GLY A 30 -9.72 0.10 -10.55
CA GLY A 30 -8.98 1.23 -10.04
C GLY A 30 -8.53 1.07 -8.58
N ALA A 31 -9.42 0.58 -7.72
CA ALA A 31 -9.08 0.32 -6.32
C ALA A 31 -8.06 -0.83 -6.17
N LEU A 32 -8.19 -1.90 -6.95
CA LEU A 32 -7.19 -2.98 -7.00
C LEU A 32 -5.85 -2.49 -7.53
N TRP A 33 -5.85 -1.66 -8.56
CA TRP A 33 -4.64 -1.02 -9.10
C TRP A 33 -3.97 -0.10 -8.07
N ALA A 34 -4.75 0.63 -7.27
CA ALA A 34 -4.23 1.47 -6.20
C ALA A 34 -3.41 0.66 -5.18
N VAL A 35 -4.00 -0.39 -4.62
CA VAL A 35 -3.32 -1.26 -3.64
C VAL A 35 -2.22 -2.08 -4.30
N GLY A 36 -2.51 -2.70 -5.44
CA GLY A 36 -1.57 -3.54 -6.18
C GLY A 36 -0.31 -2.79 -6.61
N GLY A 37 -0.45 -1.56 -7.10
CA GLY A 37 0.68 -0.72 -7.50
C GLY A 37 1.56 -0.31 -6.33
N VAL A 38 0.95 0.06 -5.19
CA VAL A 38 1.72 0.35 -3.96
C VAL A 38 2.45 -0.89 -3.46
N VAL A 39 1.76 -2.04 -3.38
CA VAL A 39 2.36 -3.31 -2.94
C VAL A 39 3.47 -3.76 -3.87
N ALA A 40 3.27 -3.67 -5.19
CA ALA A 40 4.29 -4.02 -6.17
C ALA A 40 5.56 -3.17 -6.01
N LEU A 41 5.41 -1.86 -5.76
CA LEU A 41 6.55 -0.98 -5.49
C LEU A 41 7.29 -1.37 -4.21
N LEU A 42 6.57 -1.67 -3.13
CA LEU A 42 7.17 -2.10 -1.87
C LEU A 42 7.89 -3.43 -2.02
N VAL A 43 7.28 -4.42 -2.67
CA VAL A 43 7.89 -5.74 -2.94
C VAL A 43 9.15 -5.60 -3.79
N TRP A 44 9.11 -4.77 -4.83
CA TRP A 44 10.28 -4.49 -5.66
C TRP A 44 11.42 -3.86 -4.84
N ALA A 45 11.11 -2.90 -3.96
CA ALA A 45 12.09 -2.29 -3.08
C ALA A 45 12.68 -3.29 -2.09
N VAL A 46 11.85 -4.13 -1.46
CA VAL A 46 12.29 -5.23 -0.57
C VAL A 46 13.24 -6.17 -1.31
N TYR A 47 12.86 -6.63 -2.51
CA TYR A 47 13.69 -7.54 -3.31
C TYR A 47 15.06 -6.93 -3.63
N ARG A 48 15.08 -5.67 -4.08
CA ARG A 48 16.32 -4.97 -4.43
C ARG A 48 17.24 -4.79 -3.23
N LEU A 49 16.71 -4.33 -2.09
CA LEU A 49 17.48 -4.07 -0.87
C LEU A 49 17.92 -5.37 -0.19
N ALA A 50 17.10 -6.41 -0.21
CA ALA A 50 17.45 -7.72 0.33
C ALA A 50 18.69 -8.31 -0.37
N ARG A 51 18.82 -8.17 -1.67
CA ARG A 51 20.01 -8.59 -2.41
C ARG A 51 21.29 -7.87 -1.96
N ILE A 52 21.20 -6.56 -1.70
CA ILE A 52 22.32 -5.75 -1.21
C ILE A 52 22.68 -6.14 0.23
N SER A 53 21.65 -6.35 1.05
CA SER A 53 21.80 -6.78 2.44
C SER A 53 22.46 -8.17 2.54
N ILE A 54 22.02 -9.13 1.72
CA ILE A 54 22.60 -10.48 1.69
C ILE A 54 24.08 -10.44 1.27
N ALA A 55 24.44 -9.64 0.26
CA ALA A 55 25.82 -9.49 -0.18
C ALA A 55 26.75 -8.91 0.89
N ALA A 56 26.22 -8.29 1.95
CA ALA A 56 27.05 -7.83 3.07
C ALA A 56 27.64 -9.00 3.88
N PHE A 57 26.95 -10.16 3.93
CA PHE A 57 27.42 -11.33 4.65
C PHE A 57 28.59 -12.05 3.98
N ASP A 58 28.92 -11.69 2.73
CA ASP A 58 30.14 -12.14 2.06
C ASP A 58 31.39 -11.43 2.60
N GLN A 59 31.22 -10.39 3.44
CA GLN A 59 32.29 -9.65 4.08
C GLN A 59 32.52 -10.15 5.51
N PRO A 60 33.76 -10.03 6.05
CA PRO A 60 34.02 -10.42 7.43
C PRO A 60 33.29 -9.48 8.40
N PHE A 61 32.41 -10.05 9.23
CA PHE A 61 31.72 -9.32 10.29
C PHE A 61 32.53 -9.34 11.58
N ALA A 62 32.89 -8.15 12.10
CA ALA A 62 33.34 -8.01 13.46
C ALA A 62 32.14 -7.97 14.44
N TRP A 63 32.40 -8.15 15.73
CA TRP A 63 31.32 -8.18 16.76
C TRP A 63 30.40 -6.94 16.76
N TYR A 64 30.95 -5.75 16.45
CA TYR A 64 30.18 -4.50 16.42
C TYR A 64 29.22 -4.44 15.20
N HIS A 65 29.51 -5.12 14.10
CA HIS A 65 28.57 -5.25 12.98
C HIS A 65 27.36 -6.08 13.38
N TRP A 66 27.55 -7.17 14.13
CA TRP A 66 26.47 -7.96 14.69
C TRP A 66 25.63 -7.18 15.70
N ALA A 67 26.29 -6.42 16.59
CA ALA A 67 25.60 -5.54 17.53
C ALA A 67 24.76 -4.47 16.82
N ALA A 68 25.29 -3.85 15.75
CA ALA A 68 24.57 -2.89 14.94
C ALA A 68 23.35 -3.53 14.24
N LEU A 69 23.50 -4.73 13.66
CA LEU A 69 22.43 -5.46 13.02
C LEU A 69 21.30 -5.79 14.02
N LEU A 70 21.66 -6.29 15.21
CA LEU A 70 20.69 -6.59 16.28
C LEU A 70 19.97 -5.34 16.82
N ALA A 71 20.57 -4.17 16.74
CA ALA A 71 19.95 -2.91 17.16
C ALA A 71 19.05 -2.34 16.05
N ILE A 72 19.50 -2.36 14.78
CA ILE A 72 18.81 -1.69 13.68
C ILE A 72 17.55 -2.43 13.24
N ILE A 73 17.55 -3.76 13.28
CA ILE A 73 16.39 -4.57 12.89
C ILE A 73 15.15 -4.25 13.75
N PRO A 74 15.18 -4.36 15.10
CA PRO A 74 14.02 -4.03 15.92
C PRO A 74 13.67 -2.54 15.88
N PHE A 75 14.67 -1.66 15.77
CA PHE A 75 14.44 -0.23 15.62
C PHE A 75 13.65 0.08 14.34
N MET A 76 14.02 -0.50 13.20
CA MET A 76 13.35 -0.28 11.92
C MET A 76 11.98 -0.98 11.86
N ALA A 77 11.85 -2.16 12.44
CA ALA A 77 10.56 -2.83 12.59
C ALA A 77 9.55 -1.95 13.37
N TRP A 78 10.01 -1.29 14.44
CA TRP A 78 9.16 -0.43 15.25
C TRP A 78 8.93 0.94 14.60
N SER A 79 9.98 1.62 14.14
CA SER A 79 9.88 3.00 13.63
C SER A 79 9.21 3.07 12.26
N GLU A 80 9.65 2.25 11.31
CA GLU A 80 9.10 2.23 9.96
C GLU A 80 7.96 1.22 9.82
N GLY A 81 8.15 -0.02 10.25
CA GLY A 81 7.14 -1.06 10.12
C GLY A 81 5.85 -0.72 10.88
N LEU A 82 5.94 -0.55 12.19
CA LEU A 82 4.77 -0.30 13.02
C LEU A 82 4.29 1.15 12.91
N ARG A 83 5.13 2.12 13.25
CA ARG A 83 4.69 3.53 13.36
C ARG A 83 4.52 4.20 12.00
N GLY A 84 5.42 3.92 11.04
CA GLY A 84 5.37 4.49 9.71
C GLY A 84 4.28 3.86 8.85
N PHE A 85 4.40 2.56 8.61
CA PHE A 85 3.47 1.84 7.73
C PHE A 85 2.16 1.47 8.40
N GLN A 86 2.17 0.64 9.45
CA GLN A 86 0.96 0.04 9.98
C GLN A 86 -0.02 1.07 10.55
N LEU A 87 0.49 2.10 11.28
CA LEU A 87 -0.37 3.08 11.94
C LEU A 87 -0.68 4.32 11.09
N ARG A 88 0.10 4.60 10.05
CA ARG A 88 -0.06 5.85 9.28
C ARG A 88 -0.27 5.63 7.79
N PHE A 89 0.58 4.88 7.13
CA PHE A 89 0.57 4.74 5.68
C PHE A 89 -0.51 3.75 5.21
N SER A 90 -0.50 2.54 5.73
CA SER A 90 -1.38 1.46 5.26
C SER A 90 -2.88 1.73 5.46
N PRO A 91 -3.35 2.34 6.59
CA PRO A 91 -4.74 2.72 6.72
C PRO A 91 -5.18 3.73 5.64
N ARG A 92 -4.34 4.73 5.35
CA ARG A 92 -4.63 5.73 4.32
C ARG A 92 -4.70 5.13 2.92
N VAL A 93 -3.82 4.17 2.60
CA VAL A 93 -3.88 3.45 1.33
C VAL A 93 -5.19 2.69 1.20
N ALA A 94 -5.61 1.99 2.25
CA ALA A 94 -6.87 1.24 2.27
C ALA A 94 -8.09 2.17 2.12
N GLU A 95 -8.17 3.26 2.88
CA GLU A 95 -9.26 4.25 2.80
C GLU A 95 -9.36 4.89 1.41
N ARG A 96 -8.22 5.28 0.82
CA ARG A 96 -8.19 5.90 -0.50
C ARG A 96 -8.53 4.93 -1.62
N ALA A 97 -8.15 3.66 -1.50
CA ALA A 97 -8.60 2.62 -2.42
C ALA A 97 -10.12 2.47 -2.39
N MET A 98 -10.74 2.51 -1.21
CA MET A 98 -12.21 2.50 -1.08
C MET A 98 -12.86 3.77 -1.64
N THR A 99 -12.21 4.93 -1.51
CA THR A 99 -12.68 6.19 -2.14
C THR A 99 -12.69 6.07 -3.67
N ILE A 100 -11.66 5.45 -4.29
CA ILE A 100 -11.68 5.18 -5.74
C ILE A 100 -12.83 4.29 -6.11
N ARG A 101 -13.12 3.26 -5.29
CA ARG A 101 -14.22 2.32 -5.54
C ARG A 101 -15.59 2.99 -5.47
N SER A 102 -15.81 3.93 -4.53
CA SER A 102 -17.09 4.62 -4.35
C SER A 102 -17.26 5.82 -5.28
N GLN A 103 -16.20 6.51 -5.63
CA GLN A 103 -16.19 7.74 -6.43
C GLN A 103 -15.06 7.71 -7.48
N PRO A 104 -15.19 6.86 -8.52
CA PRO A 104 -14.15 6.75 -9.54
C PRO A 104 -14.13 8.01 -10.40
N THR A 105 -12.96 8.63 -10.52
CA THR A 105 -12.66 9.64 -11.53
C THR A 105 -11.51 9.15 -12.40
N LEU A 106 -11.44 9.58 -13.65
CA LEU A 106 -10.40 9.15 -14.58
C LEU A 106 -8.99 9.36 -13.97
N LEU A 107 -8.77 10.53 -13.38
CA LEU A 107 -7.49 10.85 -12.74
C LEU A 107 -7.16 9.92 -11.58
N ARG A 108 -8.14 9.62 -10.70
CA ARG A 108 -7.95 8.71 -9.56
C ARG A 108 -7.68 7.29 -10.01
N VAL A 109 -8.33 6.81 -11.08
CA VAL A 109 -8.14 5.45 -11.60
C VAL A 109 -6.79 5.31 -12.28
N VAL A 110 -6.39 6.24 -13.15
CA VAL A 110 -5.11 6.18 -13.87
C VAL A 110 -3.93 6.33 -12.92
N LEU A 111 -3.99 7.29 -12.00
CA LEU A 111 -2.93 7.57 -11.02
C LEU A 111 -3.23 6.94 -9.64
N ALA A 112 -3.99 5.84 -9.62
CA ALA A 112 -4.48 5.22 -8.40
C ALA A 112 -3.38 4.91 -7.35
N PRO A 113 -2.19 4.35 -7.69
CA PRO A 113 -1.13 4.13 -6.71
C PRO A 113 -0.60 5.42 -6.09
N LEU A 114 -0.45 6.48 -6.89
CA LEU A 114 0.00 7.79 -6.41
C LEU A 114 -1.07 8.49 -5.55
N TYR A 115 -2.34 8.34 -5.94
CA TYR A 115 -3.46 8.81 -5.14
C TYR A 115 -3.51 8.10 -3.79
N ALA A 116 -3.40 6.77 -3.78
CA ALA A 116 -3.38 5.96 -2.56
C ALA A 116 -2.19 6.31 -1.66
N ALA A 117 -1.01 6.55 -2.23
CA ALA A 117 0.18 6.99 -1.49
C ALA A 117 0.06 8.41 -0.91
N GLY A 118 -0.89 9.24 -1.39
CA GLY A 118 -1.17 10.55 -0.80
C GLY A 118 -0.60 11.76 -1.53
N TYR A 119 -0.19 11.62 -2.78
CA TYR A 119 0.35 12.75 -3.57
C TYR A 119 -0.73 13.74 -4.01
N PHE A 120 -1.99 13.33 -4.11
CA PHE A 120 -3.11 14.12 -4.61
C PHE A 120 -4.27 14.15 -3.61
N GLU A 121 -5.12 15.17 -3.72
CA GLU A 121 -6.40 15.29 -3.01
C GLU A 121 -6.33 15.08 -1.49
N GLY A 122 -5.29 15.59 -0.86
CA GLY A 122 -5.16 15.63 0.59
C GLY A 122 -5.08 17.05 1.10
N THR A 123 -5.17 17.22 2.41
CA THR A 123 -4.88 18.49 3.07
C THR A 123 -3.44 18.94 2.75
N ARG A 124 -3.18 20.23 2.80
CA ARG A 124 -1.83 20.78 2.57
C ARG A 124 -0.79 20.13 3.47
N ARG A 125 -1.17 19.84 4.72
CA ARG A 125 -0.29 19.18 5.71
C ARG A 125 0.03 17.73 5.32
N GLU A 126 -0.96 16.98 4.83
CA GLU A 126 -0.75 15.60 4.37
C GLU A 126 0.16 15.54 3.15
N ARG A 127 -0.11 16.37 2.15
CA ARG A 127 0.73 16.44 0.95
C ARG A 127 2.17 16.82 1.28
N LEU A 128 2.37 17.84 2.11
CA LEU A 128 3.71 18.21 2.58
C LEU A 128 4.40 17.03 3.29
N GLY A 129 3.68 16.30 4.14
CA GLY A 129 4.21 15.11 4.81
C GLY A 129 4.67 14.02 3.83
N VAL A 130 3.90 13.79 2.75
CA VAL A 130 4.29 12.82 1.70
C VAL A 130 5.51 13.32 0.92
N TYR A 131 5.54 14.59 0.51
CA TYR A 131 6.68 15.17 -0.21
C TYR A 131 7.96 15.16 0.65
N PHE A 132 7.89 15.62 1.90
CA PHE A 132 9.03 15.59 2.81
C PHE A 132 9.50 14.16 3.10
N GLY A 133 8.55 13.21 3.30
CA GLY A 133 8.88 11.80 3.47
C GLY A 133 9.60 11.23 2.26
N THR A 134 9.09 11.49 1.05
CA THR A 134 9.72 10.99 -0.19
C THR A 134 11.11 11.59 -0.40
N HIS A 135 11.27 12.90 -0.22
CA HIS A 135 12.59 13.54 -0.34
C HIS A 135 13.55 13.05 0.74
N GLY A 136 13.07 12.86 1.99
CA GLY A 136 13.86 12.28 3.07
C GLY A 136 14.37 10.87 2.73
N ILE A 137 13.51 10.04 2.14
CA ILE A 137 13.90 8.69 1.66
C ILE A 137 14.95 8.79 0.54
N LEU A 138 14.76 9.69 -0.43
CA LEU A 138 15.74 9.88 -1.51
C LEU A 138 17.12 10.32 -0.98
N VAL A 139 17.14 11.27 -0.04
CA VAL A 139 18.38 11.70 0.62
C VAL A 139 19.02 10.54 1.37
N LEU A 140 18.22 9.77 2.12
CA LEU A 140 18.72 8.60 2.85
C LEU A 140 19.31 7.56 1.90
N ILE A 141 18.68 7.28 0.76
CA ILE A 141 19.20 6.37 -0.27
C ILE A 141 20.56 6.85 -0.76
N VAL A 142 20.73 8.14 -1.04
CA VAL A 142 22.00 8.70 -1.49
C VAL A 142 23.08 8.57 -0.41
N LEU A 143 22.74 8.85 0.85
CA LEU A 143 23.67 8.72 1.98
C LEU A 143 24.12 7.26 2.20
N VAL A 144 23.15 6.33 2.23
CA VAL A 144 23.43 4.90 2.39
C VAL A 144 24.27 4.35 1.22
N HIS A 145 24.07 4.88 0.01
CA HIS A 145 24.86 4.52 -1.17
C HIS A 145 26.37 4.91 -1.06
N ARG A 146 26.69 5.84 -0.18
CA ARG A 146 28.08 6.25 0.09
C ARG A 146 28.78 5.38 1.13
N LEU A 147 28.04 4.50 1.79
CA LEU A 147 28.61 3.59 2.79
C LEU A 147 29.21 2.36 2.11
N ASP A 148 30.37 1.95 2.62
CA ASP A 148 31.01 0.70 2.24
C ASP A 148 30.30 -0.50 2.93
N GLN A 149 30.49 -1.69 2.36
CA GLN A 149 30.08 -2.92 3.01
C GLN A 149 30.99 -3.20 4.23
N PRO A 150 30.46 -3.77 5.34
CA PRO A 150 29.10 -4.31 5.49
C PRO A 150 28.07 -3.29 6.01
N TRP A 151 28.43 -2.05 6.31
CA TRP A 151 27.53 -1.05 6.92
C TRP A 151 26.29 -0.76 6.08
N ARG A 152 26.48 -0.65 4.77
CA ARG A 152 25.37 -0.47 3.83
C ARG A 152 24.36 -1.60 3.92
N GLY A 153 24.82 -2.85 3.90
CA GLY A 153 23.94 -4.00 3.97
C GLY A 153 23.22 -4.15 5.32
N ILE A 154 23.87 -3.72 6.43
CA ILE A 154 23.24 -3.69 7.75
C ILE A 154 22.07 -2.70 7.79
N LEU A 155 22.25 -1.50 7.23
CA LEU A 155 21.17 -0.52 7.13
C LEU A 155 20.05 -1.02 6.21
N ASP A 156 20.40 -1.55 5.03
CA ASP A 156 19.46 -2.10 4.08
C ASP A 156 18.66 -3.28 4.68
N ALA A 157 19.27 -4.11 5.54
CA ALA A 157 18.57 -5.17 6.27
C ALA A 157 17.45 -4.63 7.17
N GLY A 158 17.73 -3.55 7.90
CA GLY A 158 16.72 -2.87 8.71
C GLY A 158 15.57 -2.34 7.85
N VAL A 159 15.87 -1.69 6.73
CA VAL A 159 14.86 -1.17 5.80
C VAL A 159 14.02 -2.30 5.19
N VAL A 160 14.65 -3.43 4.81
CA VAL A 160 13.94 -4.63 4.32
C VAL A 160 12.91 -5.11 5.33
N VAL A 161 13.25 -5.17 6.61
CA VAL A 161 12.31 -5.58 7.66
C VAL A 161 11.16 -4.59 7.78
N GLY A 162 11.44 -3.28 7.81
CA GLY A 162 10.41 -2.23 7.87
C GLY A 162 9.45 -2.26 6.69
N LEU A 163 9.98 -2.36 5.45
CA LEU A 163 9.19 -2.44 4.22
C LEU A 163 8.40 -3.75 4.10
N SER A 164 8.98 -4.87 4.53
CA SER A 164 8.26 -6.17 4.55
C SER A 164 7.06 -6.11 5.48
N TRP A 165 7.25 -5.55 6.68
CA TRP A 165 6.14 -5.27 7.62
C TRP A 165 5.10 -4.37 6.98
N GLY A 166 5.53 -3.28 6.35
CA GLY A 166 4.66 -2.32 5.66
C GLY A 166 3.84 -2.97 4.54
N THR A 167 4.45 -3.85 3.77
CA THR A 167 3.78 -4.61 2.71
C THR A 167 2.67 -5.50 3.28
N ILE A 168 2.97 -6.27 4.33
CA ILE A 168 2.01 -7.13 5.00
C ILE A 168 0.87 -6.30 5.62
N ALA A 169 1.20 -5.21 6.30
CA ALA A 169 0.21 -4.32 6.91
C ALA A 169 -0.72 -3.69 5.85
N THR A 170 -0.15 -3.24 4.71
CA THR A 170 -0.94 -2.65 3.62
C THR A 170 -1.91 -3.67 3.01
N LEU A 171 -1.45 -4.89 2.75
CA LEU A 171 -2.32 -5.97 2.27
C LEU A 171 -3.42 -6.31 3.27
N ALA A 172 -3.06 -6.53 4.53
CA ALA A 172 -4.00 -6.94 5.58
C ALA A 172 -5.11 -5.88 5.79
N LEU A 173 -4.73 -4.61 5.90
CA LEU A 173 -5.69 -3.51 6.08
C LEU A 173 -6.54 -3.26 4.85
N SER A 174 -5.98 -3.39 3.65
CA SER A 174 -6.75 -3.28 2.41
C SER A 174 -7.76 -4.40 2.26
N VAL A 175 -7.38 -5.66 2.58
CA VAL A 175 -8.32 -6.80 2.58
C VAL A 175 -9.42 -6.59 3.63
N ARG A 176 -9.07 -6.10 4.81
CA ARG A 176 -10.05 -5.81 5.87
C ARG A 176 -11.06 -4.75 5.40
N ALA A 177 -10.57 -3.63 4.85
CA ALA A 177 -11.43 -2.56 4.32
C ALA A 177 -12.32 -3.02 3.15
N TRP A 178 -11.87 -4.05 2.41
CA TRP A 178 -12.67 -4.61 1.31
C TRP A 178 -13.83 -5.48 1.79
N ARG A 179 -13.71 -6.07 2.97
CA ARG A 179 -14.72 -6.96 3.57
C ARG A 179 -15.73 -6.24 4.47
N SER A 180 -15.42 -5.02 4.90
CA SER A 180 -16.33 -4.16 5.68
C SER A 180 -17.32 -3.41 4.79
#